data_3c64ba6f057a8dc25c7b2d59b38d295d
#
_entry.id   3c64ba6f057a8dc25c7b2d59b38d295d
#
_cell.length_a   1.000
_cell.length_b   1.000
_cell.length_c   1.000
_cell.angle_alpha   90.00
_cell.angle_beta   90.00
_cell.angle_gamma   90.00
#
_symmetry.space_group_name_H-M   'P 1'
#
loop_
_entity.id
_entity.type
_entity.pdbx_description
1 polymer ?
#
loop_
_entity_poly.entity_id
_entity_poly.type
_entity_poly.pdbx_seq_one_letter_code
_entity_poly.pdbx_strand_id
1 'polypeptide(L)'
;QNQRVTVELLGKEQQFACPAGQEDALIASAKYLNDLVDKMKQRSTVRNDQKALLMAALNISHELLEAKTQQSVTQQQQDQLIDKLSAYLGQSSAE
;
A
#
# COMPACT_ATOMS: atom_id res chain seq x y z
N GLN A 1 -5.38 15.16 -17.23
CA GLN A 1 -5.89 14.29 -18.29
C GLN A 1 -5.70 12.84 -17.91
N ASN A 2 -6.65 12.03 -18.27
CA ASN A 2 -6.60 10.60 -17.97
C ASN A 2 -6.08 9.83 -19.18
N GLN A 3 -5.32 8.79 -18.89
CA GLN A 3 -4.85 7.85 -19.88
C GLN A 3 -5.55 6.52 -19.69
N ARG A 4 -5.71 5.78 -20.77
CA ARG A 4 -6.25 4.43 -20.68
C ARG A 4 -5.11 3.43 -20.65
N VAL A 5 -5.17 2.53 -19.72
CA VAL A 5 -4.14 1.51 -19.54
C VAL A 5 -4.81 0.14 -19.54
N THR A 6 -4.27 -0.77 -20.32
CA THR A 6 -4.72 -2.15 -20.34
C THR A 6 -3.83 -2.97 -19.43
N VAL A 7 -4.44 -3.66 -18.47
CA VAL A 7 -3.71 -4.57 -17.59
C VAL A 7 -4.42 -5.91 -17.58
N GLU A 8 -3.65 -6.96 -17.33
CA GLU A 8 -4.21 -8.29 -17.18
C GLU A 8 -4.44 -8.56 -15.69
N LEU A 9 -5.68 -8.91 -15.36
CA LEU A 9 -6.05 -9.27 -14.00
C LEU A 9 -6.76 -10.62 -14.04
N LEU A 10 -6.21 -11.58 -13.33
CA LEU A 10 -6.77 -12.92 -13.22
C LEU A 10 -6.99 -13.57 -14.59
N GLY A 11 -6.04 -13.34 -15.49
CA GLY A 11 -6.09 -13.92 -16.81
C GLY A 11 -6.97 -13.19 -17.82
N LYS A 12 -7.53 -12.04 -17.45
CA LYS A 12 -8.38 -11.26 -18.34
C LYS A 12 -7.83 -9.86 -18.50
N GLU A 13 -7.89 -9.36 -19.73
CA GLU A 13 -7.48 -7.98 -19.99
C GLU A 13 -8.56 -7.03 -19.54
N GLN A 14 -8.14 -5.99 -18.82
CA GLN A 14 -9.04 -4.95 -18.33
C GLN A 14 -8.45 -3.59 -18.69
N GLN A 15 -9.32 -2.65 -19.02
CA GLN A 15 -8.90 -1.28 -19.28
C GLN A 15 -9.34 -0.39 -18.14
N PHE A 16 -8.40 0.44 -17.69
CA PHE A 16 -8.68 1.39 -16.63
C PHE A 16 -8.21 2.78 -17.06
N ALA A 17 -8.91 3.79 -16.61
CA ALA A 17 -8.47 5.16 -16.75
C ALA A 17 -7.61 5.50 -15.54
N CYS A 18 -6.49 6.18 -15.79
CA CYS A 18 -5.64 6.65 -14.70
C CYS A 18 -5.08 8.01 -15.08
N PRO A 19 -4.69 8.82 -14.09
CA PRO A 19 -4.05 10.09 -14.37
C PRO A 19 -2.75 9.89 -15.14
N ALA A 20 -2.43 10.85 -16.00
CA ALA A 20 -1.17 10.81 -16.73
C ALA A 20 0.00 10.74 -15.74
N GLY A 21 0.96 9.88 -16.03
CA GLY A 21 2.11 9.67 -15.15
C GLY A 21 1.93 8.55 -14.14
N GLN A 22 0.72 7.98 -14.03
CA GLN A 22 0.46 6.89 -13.09
C GLN A 22 0.36 5.53 -13.78
N GLU A 23 0.63 5.47 -15.07
CA GLU A 23 0.46 4.24 -15.86
C GLU A 23 1.33 3.11 -15.34
N ASP A 24 2.61 3.39 -15.13
CA ASP A 24 3.55 2.38 -14.65
C ASP A 24 3.20 1.89 -13.26
N ALA A 25 2.73 2.79 -12.41
CA ALA A 25 2.30 2.41 -11.06
C ALA A 25 1.10 1.48 -11.10
N LEU A 26 0.16 1.74 -12.02
CA LEU A 26 -1.01 0.88 -12.16
C LEU A 26 -0.62 -0.50 -12.67
N ILE A 27 0.28 -0.56 -13.64
CA ILE A 27 0.77 -1.83 -14.18
C ILE A 27 1.48 -2.63 -13.09
N ALA A 28 2.32 -1.98 -12.30
CA ALA A 28 3.01 -2.63 -11.20
C ALA A 28 2.03 -3.15 -10.14
N SER A 29 0.99 -2.38 -9.85
CA SER A 29 -0.04 -2.79 -8.91
C SER A 29 -0.79 -4.02 -9.40
N ALA A 30 -1.11 -4.07 -10.70
CA ALA A 30 -1.80 -5.22 -11.27
C ALA A 30 -0.94 -6.48 -11.17
N LYS A 31 0.35 -6.33 -11.44
CA LYS A 31 1.28 -7.46 -11.32
C LYS A 31 1.36 -7.95 -9.87
N TYR A 32 1.45 -7.05 -8.94
CA TYR A 32 1.51 -7.39 -7.52
C TYR A 32 0.26 -8.16 -7.09
N LEU A 33 -0.90 -7.67 -7.53
CA LEU A 33 -2.17 -8.32 -7.18
C LEU A 33 -2.26 -9.71 -7.79
N ASN A 34 -1.88 -9.86 -9.06
CA ASN A 34 -1.89 -11.17 -9.72
C ASN A 34 -0.99 -12.17 -8.99
N ASP A 35 0.20 -11.74 -8.63
CA ASP A 35 1.14 -12.61 -7.91
C ASP A 35 0.59 -13.01 -6.56
N LEU A 36 -0.06 -12.10 -5.87
CA LEU A 36 -0.63 -12.40 -4.57
C LEU A 36 -1.80 -13.37 -4.67
N VAL A 37 -2.67 -13.19 -5.67
CA VAL A 37 -3.78 -14.12 -5.89
C VAL A 37 -3.24 -15.51 -6.18
N ASP A 38 -2.18 -15.63 -6.99
CA ASP A 38 -1.56 -16.92 -7.26
C ASP A 38 -1.02 -17.56 -5.97
N LYS A 39 -0.40 -16.79 -5.12
CA LYS A 39 0.08 -17.29 -3.83
C LYS A 39 -1.06 -17.78 -2.95
N MET A 40 -2.17 -17.07 -2.94
CA MET A 40 -3.34 -17.50 -2.16
C MET A 40 -3.86 -18.84 -2.66
N LYS A 41 -3.90 -19.04 -3.97
CA LYS A 41 -4.33 -20.32 -4.55
C LYS A 41 -3.37 -21.45 -4.21
N GLN A 42 -2.08 -21.17 -4.19
CA GLN A 42 -1.07 -22.19 -3.90
C GLN A 42 -1.07 -22.60 -2.43
N ARG A 43 -1.27 -21.66 -1.54
CA ARG A 43 -1.16 -21.90 -0.10
C ARG A 43 -2.42 -22.43 0.54
N SER A 44 -3.55 -22.30 -0.11
CA SER A 44 -4.82 -22.74 0.45
C SER A 44 -5.47 -23.73 -0.49
N THR A 45 -6.58 -24.33 -0.03
CA THR A 45 -7.36 -25.23 -0.86
C THR A 45 -8.31 -24.48 -1.78
N VAL A 46 -8.30 -23.16 -1.72
CA VAL A 46 -9.19 -22.32 -2.54
C VAL A 46 -8.71 -22.32 -3.99
N ARG A 47 -9.62 -22.68 -4.88
CA ARG A 47 -9.36 -22.68 -6.32
C ARG A 47 -10.24 -21.68 -7.07
N ASN A 48 -11.19 -21.09 -6.37
CA ASN A 48 -12.09 -20.10 -6.93
C ASN A 48 -11.37 -18.76 -7.02
N ASP A 49 -11.32 -18.19 -8.22
CA ASP A 49 -10.62 -16.92 -8.45
C ASP A 49 -11.20 -15.80 -7.62
N GLN A 50 -12.53 -15.73 -7.52
CA GLN A 50 -13.18 -14.67 -6.76
C GLN A 50 -12.81 -14.74 -5.28
N LYS A 51 -12.82 -15.95 -4.71
CA LYS A 51 -12.46 -16.12 -3.31
C LYS A 51 -10.99 -15.79 -3.08
N ALA A 52 -10.12 -16.22 -3.98
CA ALA A 52 -8.70 -15.91 -3.88
C ALA A 52 -8.46 -14.42 -3.98
N LEU A 53 -9.21 -13.73 -4.84
CA LEU A 53 -9.12 -12.29 -4.96
C LEU A 53 -9.55 -11.59 -3.67
N LEU A 54 -10.64 -12.05 -3.07
CA LEU A 54 -11.09 -11.49 -1.78
C LEU A 54 -10.03 -11.68 -0.69
N MET A 55 -9.42 -12.86 -0.65
CA MET A 55 -8.35 -13.13 0.31
C MET A 55 -7.15 -12.23 0.07
N ALA A 56 -6.77 -12.06 -1.18
CA ALA A 56 -5.66 -11.17 -1.52
C ALA A 56 -5.99 -9.72 -1.15
N ALA A 57 -7.21 -9.28 -1.41
CA ALA A 57 -7.64 -7.93 -1.06
C ALA A 57 -7.59 -7.71 0.44
N LEU A 58 -8.05 -8.68 1.23
CA LEU A 58 -7.98 -8.58 2.68
C LEU A 58 -6.54 -8.54 3.18
N ASN A 59 -5.67 -9.34 2.57
CA ASN A 59 -4.26 -9.35 2.92
C ASN A 59 -3.60 -8.00 2.65
N ILE A 60 -3.88 -7.43 1.48
CA ILE A 60 -3.34 -6.12 1.11
C ILE A 60 -3.88 -5.04 2.04
N SER A 61 -5.17 -5.10 2.35
CA SER A 61 -5.79 -4.12 3.26
C SER A 61 -5.16 -4.20 4.64
N HIS A 62 -4.90 -5.40 5.12
CA HIS A 62 -4.26 -5.60 6.42
C HIS A 62 -2.84 -5.02 6.42
N GLU A 63 -2.06 -5.32 5.38
CA GLU A 63 -0.71 -4.79 5.26
C GLU A 63 -0.72 -3.26 5.19
N LEU A 64 -1.67 -2.69 4.46
CA LEU A 64 -1.79 -1.25 4.35
C LEU A 64 -2.13 -0.61 5.70
N LEU A 65 -3.06 -1.21 6.43
CA LEU A 65 -3.42 -0.71 7.75
C LEU A 65 -2.25 -0.79 8.73
N GLU A 66 -1.49 -1.88 8.67
CA GLU A 66 -0.30 -2.01 9.50
C GLU A 66 0.73 -0.93 9.15
N ALA A 67 0.96 -0.70 7.86
CA ALA A 67 1.90 0.31 7.42
C ALA A 67 1.47 1.71 7.86
N LYS A 68 0.18 2.01 7.77
CA LYS A 68 -0.33 3.30 8.22
C LYS A 68 -0.19 3.47 9.71
N THR A 69 -0.45 2.42 10.48
CA THR A 69 -0.28 2.45 11.93
C THR A 69 1.18 2.68 12.29
N GLN A 70 2.09 1.97 11.63
CA GLN A 70 3.51 2.11 11.86
C GLN A 70 3.98 3.52 11.54
N GLN A 71 3.51 4.08 10.44
CA GLN A 71 3.84 5.44 10.05
C GLN A 71 3.35 6.44 11.08
N SER A 72 2.14 6.24 11.58
CA SER A 72 1.57 7.13 12.59
C SER A 72 2.37 7.10 13.88
N VAL A 73 2.76 5.91 14.33
CA VAL A 73 3.59 5.77 15.53
C VAL A 73 4.93 6.45 15.34
N THR A 74 5.57 6.23 14.21
CA THR A 74 6.86 6.84 13.89
C THR A 74 6.75 8.36 13.89
N GLN A 75 5.68 8.89 13.30
CA GLN A 75 5.44 10.32 13.26
C GLN A 75 5.29 10.89 14.67
N GLN A 76 4.53 10.22 15.53
CA GLN A 76 4.35 10.66 16.90
C GLN A 76 5.68 10.65 17.66
N GLN A 77 6.48 9.62 17.45
CA GLN A 77 7.79 9.54 18.10
C GLN A 77 8.71 10.67 17.66
N GLN A 78 8.71 10.99 16.37
CA GLN A 78 9.50 12.10 15.85
C GLN A 78 9.01 13.43 16.42
N ASP A 79 7.72 13.63 16.49
CA ASP A 79 7.15 14.86 17.04
C ASP A 79 7.54 15.04 18.49
N GLN A 80 7.48 13.96 19.28
CA GLN A 80 7.87 14.00 20.69
C GLN A 80 9.35 14.34 20.85
N LEU A 81 10.19 13.78 19.99
CA LEU A 81 11.62 14.06 20.04
C LEU A 81 11.89 15.52 19.72
N ILE A 82 11.24 16.05 18.70
CA ILE A 82 11.37 17.46 18.31
C ILE A 82 10.96 18.34 19.48
N ASP A 83 9.83 18.02 20.13
CA ASP A 83 9.35 18.79 21.28
C ASP A 83 10.35 18.78 22.41
N LYS A 84 10.93 17.62 22.71
CA LYS A 84 11.93 17.50 23.78
C LYS A 84 13.19 18.30 23.45
N LEU A 85 13.65 18.22 22.22
CA LEU A 85 14.83 18.97 21.81
C LEU A 85 14.57 20.47 21.84
N SER A 86 13.40 20.90 21.40
CA SER A 86 13.04 22.31 21.40
C SER A 86 13.01 22.86 22.84
N ALA A 87 12.44 22.08 23.76
CA ALA A 87 12.39 22.47 25.16
C ALA A 87 13.80 22.60 25.76
N TYR A 88 14.65 21.62 25.45
CA TYR A 88 16.02 21.65 25.94
C TYR A 88 16.79 22.86 25.40
N LEU A 89 16.70 23.09 24.11
CA LEU A 89 17.38 24.24 23.48
C LEU A 89 16.82 25.56 23.96
N GLY A 90 15.52 25.62 24.21
CA GLY A 90 14.90 26.79 24.77
C GLY A 90 15.42 27.12 26.15
N GLN A 91 15.60 26.11 26.98
CA GLN A 91 16.17 26.29 28.31
C GLN A 91 17.62 26.77 28.23
N SER A 92 18.38 26.17 27.31
CA SER A 92 19.79 26.61 27.13
C SER A 92 19.89 28.04 26.70
N SER A 93 19.03 28.48 25.80
CA SER A 93 19.10 29.84 25.29
C SER A 93 18.56 30.86 26.27
N ALA A 94 17.83 30.43 27.28
CA ALA A 94 17.34 31.33 28.34
C ALA A 94 18.45 31.78 29.28
N GLU A 95 19.55 31.10 29.28
CA GLU A 95 20.69 31.53 30.07
C GLU A 95 21.51 32.62 29.39
#